data_2d80cec00b6aca20e2f83d91dd5b95c7
#
_entry.id   2d80cec00b6aca20e2f83d91dd5b95c7
#
_cell.length_a   1.000
_cell.length_b   1.000
_cell.length_c   1.000
_cell.angle_alpha   90.00
_cell.angle_beta   90.00
_cell.angle_gamma   90.00
#
_symmetry.space_group_name_H-M   'P 1'
#
loop_
_entity.id
_entity.type
_entity.pdbx_description
1 polymer ?
#
loop_
_entity_poly.entity_id
_entity_poly.type
_entity_poly.pdbx_seq_one_letter_code
_entity_poly.pdbx_strand_id
1 'polypeptide(L)'
;MPSERSGQPTGDPVHFFFRDALLIGGEATRLYLIRHAQSEGNTGEDLTTGDPDLTDVGRVQAERLGKRMKDARLDALYASPLRRTQETAFAIADVTGLEVVPKADLREVTLGQPDFDIRKLPLAEQRKIERQVLDDGTWDAFPGSEGSAAARKRIRGVLDEIINTHPGQRVATVVHAAFIQTYVSIVLGLERDFIYYPFNASICSVRAHEDRRVIWRLNDVSHLSDMPAGWSGIS
;
A
#
# COMPACT_ATOMS: atom_id res chain seq x y z
N MET A 1 -2.15 10.09 51.10
CA MET A 1 -3.19 10.57 50.21
C MET A 1 -2.54 11.17 48.97
N PRO A 2 -2.41 10.47 47.84
CA PRO A 2 -1.99 11.12 46.58
C PRO A 2 -3.23 11.78 45.96
N SER A 3 -3.11 13.07 45.66
CA SER A 3 -4.13 13.88 45.02
C SER A 3 -4.41 13.42 43.62
N GLU A 4 -5.61 12.94 43.34
CA GLU A 4 -6.17 12.78 42.03
C GLU A 4 -6.17 14.14 41.31
N ARG A 5 -5.29 14.30 40.33
CA ARG A 5 -5.43 15.39 39.36
C ARG A 5 -6.47 14.96 38.32
N SER A 6 -7.70 15.26 38.61
CA SER A 6 -8.79 15.28 37.64
C SER A 6 -8.57 16.44 36.66
N GLY A 7 -7.72 16.25 35.66
CA GLY A 7 -7.64 17.15 34.54
C GLY A 7 -8.85 16.87 33.63
N GLN A 8 -9.90 17.64 33.75
CA GLN A 8 -10.96 17.67 32.74
C GLN A 8 -10.32 18.07 31.40
N PRO A 9 -10.61 17.35 30.31
CA PRO A 9 -10.12 17.73 28.99
C PRO A 9 -10.71 19.09 28.60
N THR A 10 -9.86 20.12 28.55
CA THR A 10 -10.19 21.41 28.01
C THR A 10 -10.26 21.34 26.49
N GLY A 11 -11.41 21.01 25.93
CA GLY A 11 -11.64 20.94 24.49
C GLY A 11 -13.11 20.65 24.19
N ASP A 12 -13.54 21.01 22.97
CA ASP A 12 -14.85 20.69 22.45
C ASP A 12 -15.12 19.18 22.62
N PRO A 13 -16.20 18.75 23.28
CA PRO A 13 -16.54 17.34 23.47
C PRO A 13 -16.60 16.55 22.15
N VAL A 14 -17.03 17.18 21.06
CA VAL A 14 -17.06 16.58 19.72
C VAL A 14 -15.63 16.24 19.25
N HIS A 15 -14.66 17.11 19.54
CA HIS A 15 -13.24 16.88 19.20
C HIS A 15 -12.66 15.67 19.96
N PHE A 16 -13.09 15.46 21.19
CA PHE A 16 -12.65 14.32 22.00
C PHE A 16 -13.12 12.99 21.41
N PHE A 17 -14.41 12.87 21.07
CA PHE A 17 -14.97 11.69 20.43
C PHE A 17 -14.32 11.40 19.07
N PHE A 18 -14.06 12.42 18.25
CA PHE A 18 -13.37 12.24 16.98
C PHE A 18 -11.92 11.77 17.15
N ARG A 19 -11.24 12.20 18.19
CA ARG A 19 -9.87 11.74 18.45
C ARG A 19 -9.81 10.23 18.66
N ASP A 20 -10.70 9.70 19.51
CA ASP A 20 -10.76 8.26 19.77
C ASP A 20 -11.29 7.48 18.55
N ALA A 21 -12.35 8.00 17.93
CA ALA A 21 -12.91 7.37 16.73
C ALA A 21 -11.88 7.28 15.59
N LEU A 22 -11.05 8.31 15.42
CA LEU A 22 -10.03 8.40 14.37
C LEU A 22 -8.65 7.93 14.83
N LEU A 23 -8.53 7.34 16.02
CA LEU A 23 -7.24 6.87 16.56
C LEU A 23 -6.18 8.00 16.59
N ILE A 24 -6.56 9.23 16.96
CA ILE A 24 -5.66 10.38 17.10
C ILE A 24 -5.00 10.33 18.48
N GLY A 25 -4.28 9.27 18.77
CA GLY A 25 -3.60 9.07 20.05
C GLY A 25 -2.24 8.40 19.88
N GLY A 26 -1.44 8.33 20.94
CA GLY A 26 -0.09 7.78 20.93
C GLY A 26 -0.02 6.26 20.79
N GLU A 27 -1.11 5.54 21.07
CA GLU A 27 -1.11 4.07 21.12
C GLU A 27 -1.36 3.39 19.77
N ALA A 28 -1.87 4.14 18.78
CA ALA A 28 -2.15 3.56 17.48
C ALA A 28 -0.88 3.36 16.65
N THR A 29 -0.68 2.15 16.15
CA THR A 29 0.32 1.86 15.12
C THR A 29 0.01 2.68 13.86
N ARG A 30 1.05 3.28 13.27
CA ARG A 30 0.97 4.03 12.02
C ARG A 30 1.56 3.20 10.91
N LEU A 31 0.71 2.59 10.12
CA LEU A 31 1.11 1.79 8.98
C LEU A 31 1.15 2.66 7.72
N TYR A 32 2.29 2.68 7.03
CA TYR A 32 2.48 3.32 5.73
C TYR A 32 2.57 2.23 4.68
N LEU A 33 1.54 2.11 3.84
CA LEU A 33 1.51 1.24 2.67
C LEU A 33 2.03 2.05 1.49
N ILE A 34 3.14 1.64 0.93
CA ILE A 34 3.84 2.37 -0.13
C ILE A 34 3.83 1.51 -1.39
N ARG A 35 3.25 2.02 -2.47
CA ARG A 35 3.43 1.34 -3.76
C ARG A 35 4.87 1.52 -4.22
N HIS A 36 5.48 0.45 -4.74
CA HIS A 36 6.79 0.55 -5.37
C HIS A 36 6.86 1.68 -6.39
N ALA A 37 8.03 2.25 -6.61
CA ALA A 37 8.30 3.24 -7.63
C ALA A 37 8.12 2.64 -9.04
N GLN A 38 8.09 3.47 -10.08
CA GLN A 38 7.86 3.03 -11.45
C GLN A 38 8.89 1.97 -11.86
N SER A 39 8.41 0.85 -12.40
CA SER A 39 9.23 -0.25 -12.92
C SER A 39 9.04 -0.39 -14.44
N GLU A 40 9.96 -1.08 -15.09
CA GLU A 40 9.89 -1.38 -16.53
C GLU A 40 8.61 -2.14 -16.90
N GLY A 41 8.05 -2.93 -15.97
CA GLY A 41 6.73 -3.54 -16.14
C GLY A 41 5.57 -2.55 -16.14
N ASN A 42 5.71 -1.36 -15.53
CA ASN A 42 4.68 -0.31 -15.58
C ASN A 42 4.69 0.45 -16.91
N THR A 43 5.83 0.55 -17.57
CA THR A 43 5.98 1.19 -18.91
C THR A 43 5.78 0.22 -20.06
N GLY A 44 5.78 -1.07 -19.78
CA GLY A 44 5.73 -2.12 -20.80
C GLY A 44 7.08 -2.43 -21.45
N GLU A 45 8.19 -1.90 -20.92
CA GLU A 45 9.55 -2.15 -21.42
C GLU A 45 10.02 -3.57 -21.10
N ASP A 46 9.68 -4.09 -19.91
CA ASP A 46 9.90 -5.49 -19.57
C ASP A 46 8.62 -6.15 -19.05
N LEU A 47 8.07 -7.04 -19.87
CA LEU A 47 6.93 -7.90 -19.53
C LEU A 47 7.31 -9.37 -19.43
N THR A 48 8.60 -9.68 -19.55
CA THR A 48 9.09 -11.05 -19.73
C THR A 48 9.64 -11.69 -18.47
N THR A 49 10.26 -10.92 -17.59
CA THR A 49 10.93 -11.45 -16.40
C THR A 49 9.96 -11.74 -15.23
N GLY A 50 8.77 -11.15 -15.22
CA GLY A 50 7.84 -11.23 -14.09
C GLY A 50 8.29 -10.45 -12.84
N ASP A 51 9.55 -10.00 -12.80
CA ASP A 51 10.13 -9.22 -11.70
C ASP A 51 11.04 -8.10 -12.24
N PRO A 52 10.47 -7.11 -12.96
CA PRO A 52 11.20 -6.02 -13.58
C PRO A 52 11.83 -5.05 -12.56
N ASP A 53 12.94 -4.46 -12.95
CA ASP A 53 13.66 -3.43 -12.21
C ASP A 53 12.91 -2.08 -12.24
N LEU A 54 13.37 -1.13 -11.43
CA LEU A 54 12.92 0.24 -11.53
C LEU A 54 13.44 0.91 -12.81
N THR A 55 12.61 1.76 -13.42
CA THR A 55 13.05 2.68 -14.47
C THR A 55 13.92 3.79 -13.88
N ASP A 56 14.59 4.60 -14.72
CA ASP A 56 15.31 5.78 -14.25
C ASP A 56 14.37 6.76 -13.54
N VAL A 57 13.15 6.96 -14.07
CA VAL A 57 12.10 7.73 -13.41
C VAL A 57 11.75 7.11 -12.04
N GLY A 58 11.63 5.79 -11.97
CA GLY A 58 11.35 5.07 -10.73
C GLY A 58 12.44 5.24 -9.68
N ARG A 59 13.72 5.25 -10.08
CA ARG A 59 14.84 5.52 -9.15
C ARG A 59 14.76 6.93 -8.55
N VAL A 60 14.42 7.92 -9.35
CA VAL A 60 14.19 9.31 -8.86
C VAL A 60 12.98 9.36 -7.91
N GLN A 61 11.88 8.65 -8.23
CA GLN A 61 10.72 8.54 -7.33
C GLN A 61 11.11 7.92 -6.00
N ALA A 62 11.87 6.81 -6.01
CA ALA A 62 12.33 6.11 -4.82
C ALA A 62 13.24 6.99 -3.94
N GLU A 63 14.16 7.76 -4.53
CA GLU A 63 15.01 8.71 -3.81
C GLU A 63 14.19 9.81 -3.11
N ARG A 64 13.22 10.40 -3.80
CA ARG A 64 12.33 11.42 -3.23
C ARG A 64 11.46 10.87 -2.14
N LEU A 65 10.94 9.66 -2.33
CA LEU A 65 10.20 8.92 -1.32
C LEU A 65 11.05 8.67 -0.08
N GLY A 66 12.31 8.24 -0.23
CA GLY A 66 13.26 8.07 0.87
C GLY A 66 13.38 9.35 1.69
N LYS A 67 13.64 10.49 1.03
CA LYS A 67 13.72 11.81 1.67
C LYS A 67 12.43 12.14 2.44
N ARG A 68 11.26 11.87 1.87
CA ARG A 68 9.95 12.06 2.51
C ARG A 68 9.77 11.18 3.74
N MET A 69 10.22 9.92 3.68
CA MET A 69 10.06 8.96 4.77
C MET A 69 11.05 9.17 5.93
N LYS A 70 12.15 9.89 5.72
CA LYS A 70 13.08 10.30 6.78
C LYS A 70 12.37 11.01 7.93
N ASP A 71 11.44 11.93 7.60
CA ASP A 71 10.68 12.70 8.58
C ASP A 71 9.56 11.89 9.25
N ALA A 72 9.21 10.72 8.71
CA ALA A 72 8.20 9.86 9.27
C ALA A 72 8.63 9.19 10.58
N ARG A 73 9.96 9.14 10.87
CA ARG A 73 10.54 8.51 12.05
C ARG A 73 10.06 7.06 12.19
N LEU A 74 10.34 6.27 11.17
CA LEU A 74 9.95 4.86 11.11
C LEU A 74 10.70 4.05 12.17
N ASP A 75 10.00 3.05 12.72
CA ASP A 75 10.54 2.07 13.65
C ASP A 75 10.86 0.73 12.95
N ALA A 76 10.16 0.42 11.82
CA ALA A 76 10.39 -0.79 11.04
C ALA A 76 10.06 -0.57 9.56
N LEU A 77 10.72 -1.35 8.70
CA LEU A 77 10.56 -1.30 7.25
C LEU A 77 10.45 -2.72 6.68
N TYR A 78 9.31 -3.03 6.08
CA TYR A 78 9.04 -4.29 5.40
C TYR A 78 8.90 -4.07 3.89
N ALA A 79 9.17 -5.11 3.11
CA ALA A 79 8.92 -5.06 1.66
C ALA A 79 8.50 -6.42 1.11
N SER A 80 7.75 -6.41 0.02
CA SER A 80 7.61 -7.56 -0.85
C SER A 80 8.98 -8.03 -1.33
N PRO A 81 9.21 -9.35 -1.58
CA PRO A 81 10.51 -9.83 -2.06
C PRO A 81 10.83 -9.45 -3.51
N LEU A 82 9.88 -8.86 -4.26
CA LEU A 82 10.08 -8.49 -5.66
C LEU A 82 11.06 -7.32 -5.80
N ARG A 83 11.91 -7.35 -6.84
CA ARG A 83 13.03 -6.41 -7.05
C ARG A 83 12.61 -4.97 -6.99
N ARG A 84 11.56 -4.56 -7.72
CA ARG A 84 11.02 -3.19 -7.71
C ARG A 84 10.64 -2.68 -6.33
N THR A 85 10.13 -3.57 -5.44
CA THR A 85 9.78 -3.21 -4.06
C THR A 85 11.01 -3.14 -3.17
N GLN A 86 11.97 -4.05 -3.37
CA GLN A 86 13.24 -4.04 -2.66
C GLN A 86 14.05 -2.79 -3.00
N GLU A 87 14.23 -2.45 -4.28
CA GLU A 87 14.91 -1.22 -4.71
C GLU A 87 14.25 0.04 -4.12
N THR A 88 12.91 0.10 -4.14
CA THR A 88 12.17 1.20 -3.52
C THR A 88 12.39 1.26 -2.01
N ALA A 89 12.39 0.12 -1.33
CA ALA A 89 12.62 0.03 0.11
C ALA A 89 14.05 0.40 0.49
N PHE A 90 15.05 0.02 -0.30
CA PHE A 90 16.44 0.40 -0.06
C PHE A 90 16.64 1.91 -0.07
N ALA A 91 15.96 2.66 -0.95
CA ALA A 91 16.02 4.11 -0.92
C ALA A 91 15.47 4.73 0.39
N ILE A 92 14.53 4.04 1.06
CA ILE A 92 14.04 4.42 2.39
C ILE A 92 15.07 3.99 3.45
N ALA A 93 15.61 2.79 3.36
CA ALA A 93 16.61 2.24 4.28
C ALA A 93 17.86 3.11 4.35
N ASP A 94 18.35 3.58 3.19
CA ASP A 94 19.55 4.44 3.08
C ASP A 94 19.45 5.73 3.92
N VAL A 95 18.26 6.29 4.05
CA VAL A 95 18.07 7.56 4.77
C VAL A 95 17.57 7.39 6.20
N THR A 96 17.00 6.21 6.52
CA THR A 96 16.48 5.91 7.87
C THR A 96 17.40 5.05 8.70
N GLY A 97 18.33 4.34 8.08
CA GLY A 97 19.20 3.36 8.73
C GLY A 97 18.49 2.05 9.13
N LEU A 98 17.25 1.85 8.68
CA LEU A 98 16.49 0.65 8.99
C LEU A 98 16.86 -0.50 8.06
N GLU A 99 16.81 -1.72 8.60
CA GLU A 99 16.89 -2.94 7.79
C GLU A 99 15.57 -3.15 7.00
N VAL A 100 15.67 -3.61 5.76
CA VAL A 100 14.53 -4.03 4.96
C VAL A 100 14.20 -5.49 5.27
N VAL A 101 13.05 -5.75 5.86
CA VAL A 101 12.59 -7.10 6.18
C VAL A 101 11.68 -7.62 5.07
N PRO A 102 12.13 -8.58 4.23
CA PRO A 102 11.30 -9.14 3.18
C PRO A 102 10.23 -10.06 3.76
N LYS A 103 8.99 -9.96 3.25
CA LYS A 103 7.89 -10.87 3.57
C LYS A 103 7.20 -11.35 2.29
N ALA A 104 7.15 -12.66 2.09
CA ALA A 104 6.54 -13.28 0.90
C ALA A 104 5.07 -12.88 0.72
N ASP A 105 4.32 -12.77 1.80
CA ASP A 105 2.89 -12.43 1.76
C ASP A 105 2.59 -10.95 1.45
N LEU A 106 3.63 -10.10 1.35
CA LEU A 106 3.51 -8.73 0.83
C LEU A 106 3.54 -8.66 -0.71
N ARG A 107 3.62 -9.80 -1.41
CA ARG A 107 3.60 -9.86 -2.88
C ARG A 107 2.31 -9.29 -3.47
N GLU A 108 2.38 -8.91 -4.74
CA GLU A 108 1.21 -8.45 -5.50
C GLU A 108 0.12 -9.53 -5.57
N VAL A 109 -1.11 -9.10 -5.82
CA VAL A 109 -2.20 -10.01 -6.16
C VAL A 109 -1.86 -10.71 -7.48
N THR A 110 -1.93 -12.04 -7.45
CA THR A 110 -1.68 -12.83 -8.65
C THR A 110 -2.86 -12.74 -9.61
N LEU A 111 -2.63 -12.22 -10.80
CA LEU A 111 -3.65 -12.02 -11.84
C LEU A 111 -3.63 -13.12 -12.91
N GLY A 112 -3.19 -14.30 -12.59
CA GLY A 112 -3.08 -15.44 -13.53
C GLY A 112 -1.73 -16.08 -13.51
N GLN A 113 -1.45 -16.92 -14.53
CA GLN A 113 -0.13 -17.51 -14.74
C GLN A 113 0.89 -16.43 -15.10
N PRO A 114 2.20 -16.65 -14.87
CA PRO A 114 3.25 -15.65 -15.15
C PRO A 114 3.26 -15.13 -16.60
N ASP A 115 2.79 -15.94 -17.54
CA ASP A 115 2.68 -15.62 -18.97
C ASP A 115 1.29 -15.16 -19.39
N PHE A 116 0.37 -14.99 -18.43
CA PHE A 116 -0.97 -14.49 -18.71
C PHE A 116 -0.93 -13.02 -19.09
N ASP A 117 -1.33 -12.75 -20.34
CA ASP A 117 -1.47 -11.41 -20.89
C ASP A 117 -2.87 -11.28 -21.49
N ILE A 118 -3.73 -10.53 -20.82
CA ILE A 118 -5.10 -10.27 -21.26
C ILE A 118 -5.17 -9.75 -22.71
N ARG A 119 -4.15 -9.02 -23.17
CA ARG A 119 -4.08 -8.45 -24.52
C ARG A 119 -3.93 -9.53 -25.61
N LYS A 120 -3.45 -10.73 -25.24
CA LYS A 120 -3.33 -11.88 -26.14
C LYS A 120 -4.61 -12.70 -26.27
N LEU A 121 -5.61 -12.44 -25.42
CA LEU A 121 -6.91 -13.11 -25.50
C LEU A 121 -7.71 -12.61 -26.71
N PRO A 122 -8.64 -13.45 -27.25
CA PRO A 122 -9.64 -12.98 -28.20
C PRO A 122 -10.39 -11.77 -27.66
N LEU A 123 -10.71 -10.78 -28.53
CA LEU A 123 -11.36 -9.54 -28.12
C LEU A 123 -12.68 -9.77 -27.36
N ALA A 124 -13.43 -10.82 -27.71
CA ALA A 124 -14.66 -11.19 -27.01
C ALA A 124 -14.41 -11.58 -25.55
N GLU A 125 -13.31 -12.28 -25.26
CA GLU A 125 -12.93 -12.65 -23.91
C GLU A 125 -12.40 -11.45 -23.12
N GLN A 126 -11.58 -10.59 -23.75
CA GLN A 126 -11.15 -9.33 -23.11
C GLN A 126 -12.35 -8.51 -22.66
N ARG A 127 -13.36 -8.33 -23.53
CA ARG A 127 -14.60 -7.60 -23.21
C ARG A 127 -15.42 -8.27 -22.11
N LYS A 128 -15.41 -9.60 -22.04
CA LYS A 128 -16.08 -10.33 -20.96
C LYS A 128 -15.42 -10.06 -19.62
N ILE A 129 -14.08 -10.13 -19.55
CA ILE A 129 -13.31 -9.83 -18.35
C ILE A 129 -13.53 -8.36 -17.93
N GLU A 130 -13.41 -7.43 -18.90
CA GLU A 130 -13.64 -6.01 -18.66
C GLU A 130 -15.04 -5.75 -18.05
N ARG A 131 -16.09 -6.35 -18.61
CA ARG A 131 -17.45 -6.25 -18.08
C ARG A 131 -17.53 -6.80 -16.67
N GLN A 132 -16.96 -7.96 -16.39
CA GLN A 132 -16.96 -8.57 -15.07
C GLN A 132 -16.20 -7.70 -14.06
N VAL A 133 -15.07 -7.09 -14.45
CA VAL A 133 -14.33 -6.12 -13.62
C VAL A 133 -15.22 -4.90 -13.31
N LEU A 134 -15.98 -4.40 -14.29
CA LEU A 134 -16.88 -3.27 -14.07
C LEU A 134 -18.07 -3.61 -13.17
N ASP A 135 -18.65 -4.79 -13.35
CA ASP A 135 -19.83 -5.24 -12.62
C ASP A 135 -19.47 -5.65 -11.17
N ASP A 136 -18.54 -6.56 -11.00
CA ASP A 136 -18.18 -7.14 -9.70
C ASP A 136 -17.07 -6.35 -8.99
N GLY A 137 -16.11 -5.83 -9.75
CA GLY A 137 -14.96 -5.08 -9.24
C GLY A 137 -14.03 -5.90 -8.38
N THR A 138 -13.90 -7.21 -8.65
CA THR A 138 -13.13 -8.17 -7.88
C THR A 138 -12.03 -8.84 -8.70
N TRP A 139 -11.01 -9.41 -8.02
CA TRP A 139 -9.91 -10.14 -8.67
C TRP A 139 -10.38 -11.44 -9.32
N ASP A 140 -11.57 -11.94 -8.96
CA ASP A 140 -12.15 -13.17 -9.52
C ASP A 140 -12.48 -13.05 -11.02
N ALA A 141 -12.55 -11.81 -11.54
CA ALA A 141 -12.74 -11.55 -12.96
C ALA A 141 -11.55 -12.05 -13.84
N PHE A 142 -10.36 -12.19 -13.27
CA PHE A 142 -9.16 -12.57 -14.01
C PHE A 142 -8.94 -14.09 -13.96
N PRO A 143 -8.88 -14.77 -15.12
CA PRO A 143 -8.66 -16.22 -15.18
C PRO A 143 -7.32 -16.61 -14.54
N GLY A 144 -7.36 -17.54 -13.58
CA GLY A 144 -6.16 -18.03 -12.89
C GLY A 144 -5.60 -17.06 -11.84
N SER A 145 -6.35 -16.01 -11.46
CA SER A 145 -5.97 -15.17 -10.31
C SER A 145 -6.04 -15.97 -9.00
N GLU A 146 -5.38 -15.48 -7.95
CA GLU A 146 -5.54 -16.07 -6.61
C GLU A 146 -6.96 -15.87 -6.04
N GLY A 147 -7.77 -15.01 -6.67
CA GLY A 147 -9.12 -14.67 -6.26
C GLY A 147 -9.19 -13.72 -5.08
N SER A 148 -10.30 -12.97 -5.01
CA SER A 148 -10.49 -11.94 -3.98
C SER A 148 -10.48 -12.48 -2.56
N ALA A 149 -11.12 -13.61 -2.31
CA ALA A 149 -11.18 -14.20 -0.96
C ALA A 149 -9.79 -14.59 -0.44
N ALA A 150 -8.95 -15.23 -1.27
CA ALA A 150 -7.60 -15.63 -0.88
C ALA A 150 -6.68 -14.41 -0.72
N ALA A 151 -6.72 -13.46 -1.68
CA ALA A 151 -5.97 -12.21 -1.60
C ALA A 151 -6.30 -11.43 -0.32
N ARG A 152 -7.58 -11.23 -0.01
CA ARG A 152 -8.04 -10.53 1.20
C ARG A 152 -7.58 -11.21 2.48
N LYS A 153 -7.66 -12.54 2.54
CA LYS A 153 -7.20 -13.31 3.71
C LYS A 153 -5.70 -13.16 3.92
N ARG A 154 -4.90 -13.31 2.87
CA ARG A 154 -3.43 -13.17 2.91
C ARG A 154 -3.02 -11.76 3.30
N ILE A 155 -3.57 -10.75 2.64
CA ILE A 155 -3.24 -9.33 2.85
C ILE A 155 -3.59 -8.89 4.27
N ARG A 156 -4.79 -9.23 4.74
CA ARG A 156 -5.20 -8.96 6.13
C ARG A 156 -4.25 -9.66 7.10
N GLY A 157 -3.97 -10.94 6.90
CA GLY A 157 -3.15 -11.75 7.81
C GLY A 157 -1.75 -11.17 7.98
N VAL A 158 -1.04 -10.85 6.89
CA VAL A 158 0.32 -10.31 6.96
C VAL A 158 0.36 -8.92 7.57
N LEU A 159 -0.63 -8.06 7.31
CA LEU A 159 -0.66 -6.72 7.88
C LEU A 159 -1.08 -6.73 9.36
N ASP A 160 -2.00 -7.60 9.76
CA ASP A 160 -2.34 -7.79 11.18
C ASP A 160 -1.16 -8.36 11.96
N GLU A 161 -0.38 -9.29 11.40
CA GLU A 161 0.87 -9.78 12.00
C GLU A 161 1.86 -8.61 12.22
N ILE A 162 2.11 -7.80 11.19
CA ILE A 162 3.01 -6.65 11.28
C ILE A 162 2.53 -5.64 12.33
N ILE A 163 1.23 -5.29 12.32
CA ILE A 163 0.64 -4.34 13.27
C ILE A 163 0.78 -4.86 14.70
N ASN A 164 0.49 -6.13 14.94
CA ASN A 164 0.56 -6.75 16.26
C ASN A 164 1.99 -6.86 16.79
N THR A 165 2.99 -6.94 15.89
CA THR A 165 4.42 -6.93 16.26
C THR A 165 4.90 -5.53 16.67
N HIS A 166 4.19 -4.47 16.21
CA HIS A 166 4.62 -3.08 16.33
C HIS A 166 3.56 -2.17 16.98
N PRO A 167 3.07 -2.48 18.20
CA PRO A 167 2.05 -1.65 18.84
C PRO A 167 2.54 -0.22 19.09
N GLY A 168 1.78 0.78 18.63
CA GLY A 168 2.10 2.20 18.80
C GLY A 168 3.24 2.73 17.91
N GLN A 169 3.89 1.88 17.13
CA GLN A 169 5.04 2.21 16.29
C GLN A 169 4.63 2.71 14.89
N ARG A 170 5.62 3.15 14.13
CA ARG A 170 5.50 3.64 12.75
C ARG A 170 6.19 2.68 11.81
N VAL A 171 5.39 1.97 11.04
CA VAL A 171 5.88 0.88 10.18
C VAL A 171 5.60 1.22 8.73
N ALA A 172 6.61 1.11 7.89
CA ALA A 172 6.45 1.19 6.44
C ALA A 172 6.45 -0.21 5.80
N THR A 173 5.59 -0.40 4.80
CA THR A 173 5.58 -1.60 3.98
C THR A 173 5.58 -1.21 2.51
N VAL A 174 6.60 -1.62 1.77
CA VAL A 174 6.69 -1.37 0.33
C VAL A 174 6.06 -2.54 -0.42
N VAL A 175 4.97 -2.26 -1.11
CA VAL A 175 4.05 -3.23 -1.70
C VAL A 175 3.60 -2.78 -3.10
N HIS A 176 2.44 -3.21 -3.55
CA HIS A 176 1.96 -3.11 -4.91
C HIS A 176 0.56 -2.47 -4.99
N ALA A 177 0.11 -2.15 -6.19
CA ALA A 177 -1.15 -1.44 -6.40
C ALA A 177 -2.38 -2.26 -5.98
N ALA A 178 -2.50 -3.50 -6.47
CA ALA A 178 -3.64 -4.36 -6.14
C ALA A 178 -3.65 -4.73 -4.66
N PHE A 179 -2.48 -4.95 -4.05
CA PHE A 179 -2.33 -5.17 -2.62
C PHE A 179 -2.93 -4.01 -1.80
N ILE A 180 -2.56 -2.76 -2.12
CA ILE A 180 -3.03 -1.57 -1.39
C ILE A 180 -4.53 -1.38 -1.59
N GLN A 181 -5.04 -1.49 -2.83
CA GLN A 181 -6.47 -1.36 -3.12
C GLN A 181 -7.28 -2.36 -2.29
N THR A 182 -6.88 -3.63 -2.31
CA THR A 182 -7.54 -4.70 -1.56
C THR A 182 -7.56 -4.40 -0.06
N TYR A 183 -6.43 -3.97 0.52
CA TYR A 183 -6.41 -3.64 1.94
C TYR A 183 -7.28 -2.45 2.30
N VAL A 184 -7.25 -1.39 1.49
CA VAL A 184 -8.13 -0.22 1.69
C VAL A 184 -9.60 -0.63 1.59
N SER A 185 -9.96 -1.48 0.63
CA SER A 185 -11.30 -2.04 0.52
C SER A 185 -11.72 -2.82 1.77
N ILE A 186 -10.81 -3.65 2.33
CA ILE A 186 -11.05 -4.37 3.59
C ILE A 186 -11.32 -3.39 4.74
N VAL A 187 -10.50 -2.35 4.88
CA VAL A 187 -10.66 -1.35 5.96
C VAL A 187 -11.97 -0.58 5.84
N LEU A 188 -12.41 -0.30 4.62
CA LEU A 188 -13.68 0.39 4.35
C LEU A 188 -14.91 -0.53 4.42
N GLY A 189 -14.73 -1.85 4.60
CA GLY A 189 -15.84 -2.81 4.61
C GLY A 189 -16.51 -2.98 3.25
N LEU A 190 -15.78 -2.76 2.15
CA LEU A 190 -16.30 -2.89 0.80
C LEU A 190 -16.06 -4.30 0.26
N GLU A 191 -16.95 -4.78 -0.60
CA GLU A 191 -16.79 -6.08 -1.28
C GLU A 191 -16.00 -5.97 -2.59
N ARG A 192 -15.89 -4.75 -3.14
CA ARG A 192 -15.14 -4.47 -4.37
C ARG A 192 -13.66 -4.23 -4.07
N ASP A 193 -12.76 -4.76 -4.89
CA ASP A 193 -11.31 -4.56 -4.76
C ASP A 193 -10.83 -3.34 -5.57
N PHE A 194 -11.47 -3.05 -6.71
CA PHE A 194 -11.14 -1.90 -7.56
C PHE A 194 -11.86 -0.65 -7.06
N ILE A 195 -11.18 0.14 -6.22
CA ILE A 195 -11.79 1.32 -5.58
C ILE A 195 -11.07 2.63 -5.90
N TYR A 196 -9.79 2.57 -6.21
CA TYR A 196 -8.97 3.69 -6.68
C TYR A 196 -7.65 3.17 -7.25
N TYR A 197 -6.90 3.99 -7.94
CA TYR A 197 -5.59 3.62 -8.49
C TYR A 197 -4.46 4.22 -7.65
N PRO A 198 -3.68 3.44 -6.89
CA PRO A 198 -2.49 3.92 -6.21
C PRO A 198 -1.41 4.29 -7.24
N PHE A 199 -0.87 5.51 -7.20
CA PHE A 199 0.25 5.93 -8.07
C PHE A 199 1.57 5.28 -7.62
N ASN A 200 2.52 5.16 -8.53
CA ASN A 200 3.87 4.70 -8.18
C ASN A 200 4.48 5.61 -7.10
N ALA A 201 5.18 5.01 -6.14
CA ALA A 201 5.74 5.66 -4.96
C ALA A 201 4.72 6.43 -4.10
N SER A 202 3.40 6.23 -4.30
CA SER A 202 2.37 6.83 -3.43
C SER A 202 2.36 6.19 -2.04
N ILE A 203 1.94 6.98 -1.06
CA ILE A 203 1.80 6.57 0.33
C ILE A 203 0.31 6.53 0.69
N CYS A 204 -0.17 5.38 1.11
CA CYS A 204 -1.42 5.22 1.84
C CYS A 204 -1.07 5.04 3.31
N SER A 205 -1.67 5.80 4.22
CA SER A 205 -1.42 5.62 5.65
C SER A 205 -2.68 5.23 6.40
N VAL A 206 -2.51 4.26 7.30
CA VAL A 206 -3.57 3.67 8.12
C VAL A 206 -3.14 3.76 9.58
N ARG A 207 -4.06 4.09 10.46
CA ARG A 207 -3.90 3.94 11.90
C ARG A 207 -4.59 2.68 12.36
N ALA A 208 -3.90 1.93 13.20
CA ALA A 208 -4.36 0.64 13.69
C ALA A 208 -4.23 0.56 15.21
N HIS A 209 -5.28 0.11 15.87
CA HIS A 209 -5.27 -0.19 17.30
C HIS A 209 -6.24 -1.34 17.54
N GLU A 210 -5.77 -2.42 18.15
CA GLU A 210 -6.54 -3.67 18.28
C GLU A 210 -7.13 -4.12 16.93
N ASP A 211 -8.43 -4.28 16.82
CA ASP A 211 -9.17 -4.64 15.61
C ASP A 211 -9.60 -3.43 14.75
N ARG A 212 -9.41 -2.21 15.26
CA ARG A 212 -9.81 -0.96 14.60
C ARG A 212 -8.76 -0.49 13.60
N ARG A 213 -9.23 -0.06 12.43
CA ARG A 213 -8.41 0.49 11.34
C ARG A 213 -9.06 1.77 10.84
N VAL A 214 -8.25 2.82 10.66
CA VAL A 214 -8.71 4.12 10.13
C VAL A 214 -7.76 4.56 9.03
N ILE A 215 -8.30 4.80 7.84
CA ILE A 215 -7.54 5.38 6.74
C ILE A 215 -7.24 6.83 7.05
N TRP A 216 -5.97 7.20 7.05
CA TRP A 216 -5.52 8.55 7.36
C TRP A 216 -5.23 9.36 6.10
N ARG A 217 -4.63 8.73 5.09
CA ARG A 217 -4.34 9.32 3.79
C ARG A 217 -4.41 8.26 2.70
N LEU A 218 -4.83 8.66 1.53
CA LEU A 218 -4.78 7.86 0.32
C LEU A 218 -3.97 8.60 -0.73
N ASN A 219 -3.14 7.85 -1.46
CA ASN A 219 -2.45 8.32 -2.66
C ASN A 219 -1.63 9.62 -2.45
N ASP A 220 -0.97 9.77 -1.30
CA ASP A 220 -0.11 10.92 -1.02
C ASP A 220 1.15 10.81 -1.89
N VAL A 221 1.25 11.72 -2.85
CA VAL A 221 2.37 11.88 -3.80
C VAL A 221 3.00 13.27 -3.72
N SER A 222 2.81 13.97 -2.60
CA SER A 222 3.28 15.35 -2.41
C SER A 222 4.79 15.53 -2.63
N HIS A 223 5.57 14.46 -2.36
CA HIS A 223 7.02 14.43 -2.60
C HIS A 223 7.42 14.31 -4.08
N LEU A 224 6.45 14.12 -4.98
CA LEU A 224 6.64 14.00 -6.43
C LEU A 224 6.05 15.19 -7.21
N SER A 225 5.55 16.22 -6.53
CA SER A 225 4.77 17.31 -7.12
C SER A 225 5.52 18.15 -8.15
N ASP A 226 6.84 18.15 -8.11
CA ASP A 226 7.73 18.88 -9.02
C ASP A 226 8.35 17.99 -10.11
N MET A 227 7.91 16.73 -10.23
CA MET A 227 8.34 15.85 -11.32
C MET A 227 7.70 16.26 -12.65
N PRO A 228 8.40 16.04 -13.79
CA PRO A 228 7.84 16.32 -15.12
C PRO A 228 6.51 15.63 -15.37
N ALA A 229 5.68 16.18 -16.25
CA ALA A 229 4.42 15.54 -16.66
C ALA A 229 4.67 14.10 -17.17
N GLY A 230 3.73 13.19 -16.88
CA GLY A 230 3.84 11.77 -17.26
C GLY A 230 4.54 10.86 -16.24
N TRP A 231 5.08 11.39 -15.15
CA TRP A 231 5.72 10.59 -14.10
C TRP A 231 4.79 9.57 -13.43
N SER A 232 3.49 9.82 -13.43
CA SER A 232 2.49 8.96 -12.78
C SER A 232 2.23 7.65 -13.52
N GLY A 233 2.65 7.56 -14.79
CA GLY A 233 2.30 6.44 -15.66
C GLY A 233 0.83 6.42 -16.09
N ILE A 234 0.08 7.49 -15.80
CA ILE A 234 -1.27 7.74 -16.31
C ILE A 234 -1.16 8.91 -17.27
N SER A 235 -1.23 8.62 -18.55
CA SER A 235 -1.31 9.59 -19.65
C SER A 235 -2.77 9.90 -19.94
#